data_dc52d960ffd9071502425ef139de4425
#
_entry.id   dc52d960ffd9071502425ef139de4425
#
_cell.length_a   1.000
_cell.length_b   1.000
_cell.length_c   1.000
_cell.angle_alpha   90.00
_cell.angle_beta   90.00
_cell.angle_gamma   90.00
#
_symmetry.space_group_name_H-M   'P 1'
#
loop_
_entity.id
_entity.type
_entity.pdbx_description
1 polymer ?
#
loop_
_entity_poly.entity_id
_entity_poly.type
_entity_poly.pdbx_seq_one_letter_code
_entity_poly.pdbx_strand_id
1 'polypeptide(L)'
;LERISATGGSEIELKSTATGRAIELRASGTSRLVCNGELLCDDASIESSGAARITTRVKCTGCRIESSGTTATQVSLDATSLHAESSGGAGMTLAGTTRACRIVTGGTSRIDATRLKSEQWDTTVGKYSALKR
;
A
#
# COMPACT_ATOMS: atom_id res chain seq x y z
N LEU A 1 -3.30 7.03 17.46
CA LEU A 1 -3.78 7.07 16.09
C LEU A 1 -3.19 8.27 15.36
N GLU A 2 -2.44 8.02 14.30
CA GLU A 2 -1.89 9.06 13.46
C GLU A 2 -2.46 8.95 12.06
N ARG A 3 -2.81 10.09 11.49
CA ARG A 3 -3.36 10.17 10.16
C ARG A 3 -2.57 11.16 9.31
N ILE A 4 -2.14 10.71 8.15
CA ILE A 4 -1.44 11.55 7.18
C ILE A 4 -2.25 11.53 5.90
N SER A 5 -2.66 12.70 5.42
CA SER A 5 -3.41 12.76 4.18
C SER A 5 -2.87 13.83 3.25
N ALA A 6 -2.85 13.48 1.98
CA ALA A 6 -2.48 14.39 0.90
C ALA A 6 -3.64 14.46 -0.09
N THR A 7 -4.13 15.64 -0.37
CA THR A 7 -5.27 15.84 -1.26
C THR A 7 -4.98 16.94 -2.27
N GLY A 8 -5.73 16.94 -3.37
CA GLY A 8 -5.54 17.92 -4.42
C GLY A 8 -4.21 17.72 -5.12
N GLY A 9 -3.48 18.79 -5.38
CA GLY A 9 -2.18 18.73 -6.02
C GLY A 9 -1.02 18.86 -5.03
N SER A 10 -1.14 18.27 -3.86
CA SER A 10 -0.14 18.42 -2.80
C SER A 10 0.93 17.32 -2.81
N GLU A 11 2.03 17.60 -2.12
CA GLU A 11 3.12 16.64 -1.97
C GLU A 11 3.54 16.63 -0.51
N ILE A 12 3.62 15.41 0.06
CA ILE A 12 4.04 15.22 1.44
C ILE A 12 5.27 14.32 1.46
N GLU A 13 6.30 14.75 2.17
CA GLU A 13 7.51 13.97 2.36
C GLU A 13 7.79 13.82 3.85
N LEU A 14 7.88 12.56 4.32
CA LEU A 14 8.23 12.24 5.69
C LEU A 14 9.68 11.77 5.72
N LYS A 15 10.53 12.48 6.45
CA LYS A 15 11.96 12.21 6.49
C LYS A 15 12.38 11.40 7.70
N SER A 16 11.50 11.22 8.67
CA SER A 16 11.81 10.51 9.91
C SER A 16 10.88 9.34 10.13
N THR A 17 11.26 8.46 11.06
CA THR A 17 10.44 7.33 11.45
C THR A 17 9.25 7.79 12.27
N ALA A 18 8.07 7.31 11.92
CA ALA A 18 6.84 7.57 12.67
C ALA A 18 6.47 6.33 13.47
N THR A 19 6.08 6.52 14.72
CA THR A 19 5.66 5.43 15.61
C THR A 19 4.27 5.71 16.14
N GLY A 20 3.45 4.68 16.22
CA GLY A 20 2.11 4.82 16.75
C GLY A 20 1.43 3.47 16.85
N ARG A 21 0.25 3.44 17.41
CA ARG A 21 -0.53 2.22 17.52
C ARG A 21 -1.23 1.94 16.19
N ALA A 22 -1.79 2.96 15.57
CA ALA A 22 -2.43 2.86 14.27
C ALA A 22 -2.02 4.05 13.42
N ILE A 23 -1.59 3.79 12.20
CA ILE A 23 -1.18 4.84 11.25
C ILE A 23 -2.03 4.70 9.99
N GLU A 24 -2.59 5.80 9.55
CA GLU A 24 -3.41 5.87 8.35
C GLU A 24 -2.80 6.84 7.35
N LEU A 25 -2.54 6.37 6.13
CA LEU A 25 -2.04 7.18 5.04
C LEU A 25 -3.09 7.27 3.96
N ARG A 26 -3.43 8.49 3.55
CA ARG A 26 -4.37 8.72 2.46
C ARG A 26 -3.78 9.66 1.44
N ALA A 27 -3.89 9.29 0.18
CA ALA A 27 -3.53 10.17 -0.92
C ALA A 27 -4.64 10.18 -1.96
N SER A 28 -5.07 11.35 -2.36
CA SER A 28 -6.14 11.49 -3.34
C SER A 28 -5.86 12.66 -4.28
N GLY A 29 -6.58 12.71 -5.39
CA GLY A 29 -6.32 13.72 -6.42
C GLY A 29 -5.02 13.44 -7.15
N THR A 30 -4.21 14.46 -7.37
CA THR A 30 -2.90 14.33 -8.02
C THR A 30 -1.76 14.48 -7.03
N SER A 31 -1.93 13.90 -5.85
CA SER A 31 -0.98 14.07 -4.75
C SER A 31 0.14 13.04 -4.77
N ARG A 32 1.21 13.34 -4.04
CA ARG A 32 2.36 12.45 -3.88
C ARG A 32 2.71 12.36 -2.40
N LEU A 33 2.86 11.15 -1.91
CA LEU A 33 3.23 10.88 -0.53
C LEU A 33 4.48 9.99 -0.52
N VAL A 34 5.56 10.48 0.07
CA VAL A 34 6.82 9.75 0.14
C VAL A 34 7.27 9.67 1.60
N CYS A 35 7.52 8.46 2.07
CA CYS A 35 8.05 8.22 3.41
C CYS A 35 9.47 7.67 3.29
N ASN A 36 10.45 8.47 3.67
CA ASN A 36 11.86 8.04 3.67
C ASN A 36 12.24 7.30 4.95
N GLY A 37 11.48 7.50 6.02
CA GLY A 37 11.62 6.73 7.25
C GLY A 37 10.73 5.51 7.26
N GLU A 38 10.67 4.83 8.39
CA GLU A 38 9.79 3.68 8.58
C GLU A 38 8.57 4.06 9.39
N LEU A 39 7.44 3.40 9.10
CA LEU A 39 6.23 3.52 9.91
C LEU A 39 6.18 2.31 10.83
N LEU A 40 6.30 2.55 12.13
CA LEU A 40 6.26 1.50 13.15
C LEU A 40 4.92 1.56 13.87
N CYS A 41 4.12 0.54 13.72
CA CYS A 41 2.77 0.53 14.29
C CYS A 41 2.24 -0.89 14.45
N ASP A 42 1.10 -1.01 15.12
CA ASP A 42 0.40 -2.29 15.18
C ASP A 42 -0.49 -2.48 13.95
N ASP A 43 -1.18 -1.42 13.54
CA ASP A 43 -2.04 -1.44 12.36
C ASP A 43 -1.68 -0.31 11.42
N ALA A 44 -1.52 -0.64 10.15
CA ALA A 44 -1.27 0.35 9.11
C ALA A 44 -2.37 0.28 8.05
N SER A 45 -2.86 1.43 7.63
CA SER A 45 -3.85 1.54 6.57
C SER A 45 -3.35 2.53 5.53
N ILE A 46 -3.28 2.10 4.29
CA ILE A 46 -2.81 2.93 3.19
C ILE A 46 -3.89 2.97 2.13
N GLU A 47 -4.38 4.16 1.82
CA GLU A 47 -5.37 4.36 0.78
C GLU A 47 -4.86 5.34 -0.27
N SER A 48 -5.05 5.01 -1.53
CA SER A 48 -4.75 5.92 -2.62
C SER A 48 -5.85 5.92 -3.66
N SER A 49 -6.16 7.08 -4.18
CA SER A 49 -7.21 7.24 -5.18
C SER A 49 -6.88 8.39 -6.14
N GLY A 50 -7.57 8.44 -7.26
CA GLY A 50 -7.28 9.43 -8.29
C GLY A 50 -6.00 9.12 -9.03
N ALA A 51 -5.09 10.07 -9.14
CA ALA A 51 -3.80 9.91 -9.78
C ALA A 51 -2.66 10.05 -8.75
N ALA A 52 -2.87 9.51 -7.57
CA ALA A 52 -1.94 9.65 -6.45
C ALA A 52 -0.77 8.66 -6.54
N ARG A 53 0.32 9.00 -5.87
CA ARG A 53 1.51 8.14 -5.79
C ARG A 53 1.95 8.05 -4.34
N ILE A 54 2.13 6.81 -3.85
CA ILE A 54 2.57 6.57 -2.48
C ILE A 54 3.82 5.68 -2.50
N THR A 55 4.85 6.09 -1.77
CA THR A 55 6.04 5.29 -1.53
C THR A 55 6.29 5.27 -0.02
N THR A 56 6.29 4.09 0.58
CA THR A 56 6.41 3.99 2.04
C THR A 56 7.07 2.67 2.48
N ARG A 57 7.59 2.70 3.71
CA ARG A 57 8.11 1.52 4.40
C ARG A 57 7.32 1.35 5.69
N VAL A 58 6.80 0.15 5.93
CA VAL A 58 5.91 -0.11 7.07
C VAL A 58 6.37 -1.34 7.82
N LYS A 59 6.38 -1.24 9.13
CA LYS A 59 6.63 -2.36 10.02
C LYS A 59 5.45 -2.44 11.00
N CYS A 60 4.62 -3.47 10.87
CA CYS A 60 3.39 -3.55 11.64
C CYS A 60 2.93 -4.99 11.80
N THR A 61 1.89 -5.20 12.61
CA THR A 61 1.25 -6.50 12.73
C THR A 61 0.24 -6.71 11.61
N GLY A 62 -0.61 -5.74 11.35
CA GLY A 62 -1.60 -5.78 10.28
C GLY A 62 -1.43 -4.61 9.33
N CYS A 63 -1.45 -4.89 8.03
CA CYS A 63 -1.32 -3.87 7.01
C CYS A 63 -2.46 -3.99 6.00
N ARG A 64 -3.12 -2.88 5.74
CA ARG A 64 -4.19 -2.82 4.75
C ARG A 64 -3.86 -1.76 3.71
N ILE A 65 -3.88 -2.16 2.44
CA ILE A 65 -3.57 -1.28 1.34
C ILE A 65 -4.72 -1.28 0.36
N GLU A 66 -5.27 -0.12 0.05
CA GLU A 66 -6.33 0.04 -0.93
C GLU A 66 -5.91 1.07 -1.97
N SER A 67 -6.11 0.72 -3.22
CA SER A 67 -5.67 1.54 -4.34
C SER A 67 -6.75 1.55 -5.42
N SER A 68 -7.12 2.72 -5.88
CA SER A 68 -8.14 2.87 -6.92
C SER A 68 -7.76 4.03 -7.86
N GLY A 69 -8.36 4.06 -9.04
CA GLY A 69 -8.02 5.04 -10.06
C GLY A 69 -6.73 4.68 -10.78
N THR A 70 -5.92 5.67 -11.13
CA THR A 70 -4.63 5.46 -11.82
C THR A 70 -3.46 5.71 -10.88
N THR A 71 -3.53 5.14 -9.69
CA THR A 71 -2.54 5.34 -8.64
C THR A 71 -1.32 4.44 -8.83
N ALA A 72 -0.19 4.86 -8.25
CA ALA A 72 1.00 4.03 -8.14
C ALA A 72 1.40 3.95 -6.67
N THR A 73 1.47 2.74 -6.15
CA THR A 73 1.77 2.51 -4.74
C THR A 73 2.95 1.56 -4.61
N GLN A 74 3.99 2.01 -3.92
CA GLN A 74 5.15 1.18 -3.60
C GLN A 74 5.26 1.04 -2.10
N VAL A 75 5.21 -0.18 -1.61
CA VAL A 75 5.24 -0.45 -0.18
C VAL A 75 6.27 -1.53 0.11
N SER A 76 7.21 -1.23 1.00
CA SER A 76 8.09 -2.22 1.61
C SER A 76 7.55 -2.48 3.00
N LEU A 77 7.24 -3.73 3.32
CA LEU A 77 6.58 -4.00 4.57
C LEU A 77 7.13 -5.24 5.27
N ASP A 78 6.99 -5.22 6.57
CA ASP A 78 7.26 -6.35 7.43
C ASP A 78 6.05 -6.46 8.35
N ALA A 79 5.15 -7.39 8.04
CA ALA A 79 3.87 -7.50 8.73
C ALA A 79 3.51 -8.96 8.93
N THR A 80 2.68 -9.23 9.95
CA THR A 80 2.14 -10.56 10.14
C THR A 80 1.04 -10.83 9.12
N SER A 81 0.18 -9.86 8.86
CA SER A 81 -0.89 -10.01 7.88
C SER A 81 -0.93 -8.81 6.95
N LEU A 82 -1.23 -9.08 5.69
CA LEU A 82 -1.37 -8.05 4.66
C LEU A 82 -2.67 -8.26 3.91
N HIS A 83 -3.42 -7.18 3.73
CA HIS A 83 -4.59 -7.17 2.87
C HIS A 83 -4.38 -6.06 1.83
N ALA A 84 -4.29 -6.44 0.57
CA ALA A 84 -4.07 -5.49 -0.51
C ALA A 84 -5.21 -5.57 -1.52
N GLU A 85 -5.82 -4.43 -1.82
CA GLU A 85 -6.86 -4.33 -2.83
C GLU A 85 -6.48 -3.28 -3.86
N SER A 86 -6.68 -3.60 -5.12
CA SER A 86 -6.39 -2.70 -6.22
C SER A 86 -7.50 -2.75 -7.25
N SER A 87 -7.94 -1.59 -7.71
CA SER A 87 -8.99 -1.51 -8.72
C SER A 87 -8.70 -0.33 -9.66
N GLY A 88 -9.47 -0.26 -10.75
CA GLY A 88 -9.23 0.75 -11.79
C GLY A 88 -7.98 0.42 -12.57
N GLY A 89 -7.15 1.40 -12.87
CA GLY A 89 -5.88 1.22 -13.58
C GLY A 89 -4.69 1.36 -12.64
N ALA A 90 -4.83 0.95 -11.40
CA ALA A 90 -3.81 1.15 -10.37
C ALA A 90 -2.64 0.18 -10.53
N GLY A 91 -1.47 0.62 -10.11
CA GLY A 91 -0.27 -0.21 -10.02
C GLY A 91 0.22 -0.28 -8.58
N MET A 92 0.58 -1.46 -8.13
CA MET A 92 1.06 -1.66 -6.76
C MET A 92 2.30 -2.54 -6.78
N THR A 93 3.34 -2.13 -6.08
CA THR A 93 4.56 -2.92 -5.92
C THR A 93 4.75 -3.22 -4.44
N LEU A 94 4.80 -4.49 -4.10
CA LEU A 94 4.94 -4.96 -2.73
C LEU A 94 6.27 -5.67 -2.54
N ALA A 95 6.96 -5.35 -1.46
CA ALA A 95 8.22 -5.97 -1.10
C ALA A 95 8.29 -6.16 0.41
N GLY A 96 9.04 -7.15 0.85
CA GLY A 96 9.23 -7.44 2.27
C GLY A 96 8.77 -8.83 2.65
N THR A 97 8.26 -8.99 3.87
CA THR A 97 7.81 -10.27 4.39
C THR A 97 6.47 -10.15 5.08
N THR A 98 5.64 -11.17 4.88
CA THR A 98 4.38 -11.32 5.63
C THR A 98 4.20 -12.80 5.98
N ARG A 99 3.37 -13.08 6.94
CA ARG A 99 2.99 -14.43 7.28
C ARG A 99 1.78 -14.87 6.45
N ALA A 100 0.77 -14.02 6.36
CA ALA A 100 -0.41 -14.26 5.56
C ALA A 100 -0.68 -13.05 4.68
N CYS A 101 -0.99 -13.28 3.42
CA CYS A 101 -1.18 -12.23 2.43
C CYS A 101 -2.48 -12.47 1.68
N ARG A 102 -3.33 -11.47 1.66
CA ARG A 102 -4.55 -11.51 0.85
C ARG A 102 -4.51 -10.39 -0.17
N ILE A 103 -4.58 -10.75 -1.43
CA ILE A 103 -4.49 -9.79 -2.53
C ILE A 103 -5.71 -9.92 -3.42
N VAL A 104 -6.39 -8.80 -3.64
CA VAL A 104 -7.56 -8.74 -4.51
C VAL A 104 -7.31 -7.68 -5.57
N THR A 105 -7.40 -8.06 -6.84
CA THR A 105 -7.24 -7.12 -7.94
C THR A 105 -8.49 -7.06 -8.79
N GLY A 106 -8.85 -5.88 -9.27
CA GLY A 106 -9.98 -5.68 -10.16
C GLY A 106 -9.66 -4.64 -11.21
N GLY A 107 -10.53 -4.51 -12.22
CA GLY A 107 -10.29 -3.58 -13.31
C GLY A 107 -9.09 -3.98 -14.14
N THR A 108 -8.26 -3.01 -14.50
CA THR A 108 -7.01 -3.21 -15.24
C THR A 108 -5.79 -2.99 -14.36
N SER A 109 -5.90 -3.27 -13.08
CA SER A 109 -4.83 -3.03 -12.12
C SER A 109 -3.72 -4.08 -12.22
N ARG A 110 -2.54 -3.71 -11.74
CA ARG A 110 -1.38 -4.61 -11.70
C ARG A 110 -0.76 -4.58 -10.32
N ILE A 111 -0.48 -5.75 -9.79
CA ILE A 111 0.24 -5.89 -8.53
C ILE A 111 1.50 -6.70 -8.78
N ASP A 112 2.65 -6.16 -8.39
CA ASP A 112 3.93 -6.84 -8.45
C ASP A 112 4.35 -7.18 -7.03
N ALA A 113 4.26 -8.46 -6.68
CA ALA A 113 4.63 -8.99 -5.37
C ALA A 113 5.81 -9.95 -5.48
N THR A 114 6.64 -9.81 -6.52
CA THR A 114 7.78 -10.71 -6.74
C THR A 114 8.84 -10.57 -5.66
N ARG A 115 8.89 -9.43 -4.98
CA ARG A 115 9.83 -9.17 -3.88
C ARG A 115 9.19 -9.39 -2.51
N LEU A 116 7.92 -9.80 -2.49
CA LEU A 116 7.21 -10.09 -1.25
C LEU A 116 7.28 -11.58 -0.94
N LYS A 117 7.68 -11.89 0.29
CA LYS A 117 7.72 -13.26 0.77
C LYS A 117 6.57 -13.47 1.75
N SER A 118 5.77 -14.49 1.50
CA SER A 118 4.63 -14.81 2.35
C SER A 118 4.51 -16.32 2.52
N GLU A 119 4.17 -16.75 3.73
CA GLU A 119 3.94 -18.17 4.00
C GLU A 119 2.58 -18.64 3.43
N GLN A 120 1.59 -17.76 3.48
CA GLN A 120 0.25 -18.07 2.99
C GLN A 120 -0.20 -16.99 2.01
N TRP A 121 -0.71 -17.41 0.88
CA TRP A 121 -1.22 -16.54 -0.16
C TRP A 121 -2.71 -16.81 -0.40
N ASP A 122 -3.53 -15.77 -0.35
CA ASP A 122 -4.92 -15.82 -0.76
C ASP A 122 -5.09 -14.72 -1.82
N THR A 123 -5.25 -15.11 -3.07
CA THR A 123 -5.28 -14.16 -4.17
C THR A 123 -6.56 -14.29 -4.99
N THR A 124 -7.15 -13.15 -5.32
CA THR A 124 -8.27 -13.05 -6.24
C THR A 124 -7.89 -12.05 -7.32
N VAL A 125 -7.77 -12.53 -8.55
CA VAL A 125 -7.32 -11.70 -9.67
C VAL A 125 -8.45 -11.54 -10.66
N GLY A 126 -8.79 -10.29 -10.97
CA GLY A 126 -9.85 -9.99 -11.93
C GLY A 126 -9.44 -10.33 -13.36
N LYS A 127 -10.42 -10.32 -14.25
CA LYS A 127 -10.25 -10.78 -15.63
C LYS A 127 -9.19 -9.98 -16.40
N TYR A 128 -9.10 -8.68 -16.16
CA TYR A 128 -8.16 -7.80 -16.85
C TYR A 128 -7.01 -7.33 -15.97
N SER A 129 -6.90 -7.91 -14.79
CA SER A 129 -5.85 -7.58 -13.82
C SER A 129 -4.68 -8.55 -13.93
N ALA A 130 -3.53 -8.13 -13.41
CA ALA A 130 -2.33 -8.97 -13.38
C ALA A 130 -1.72 -8.96 -11.97
N LEU A 131 -1.30 -10.12 -11.53
CA LEU A 131 -0.58 -10.29 -10.28
C LEU A 131 0.68 -11.10 -10.56
N LYS A 132 1.83 -10.57 -10.15
CA LYS A 132 3.12 -11.28 -10.20
C LYS A 132 3.54 -11.63 -8.78
N ARG A 133 3.94 -12.88 -8.59
CA ARG A 133 4.42 -13.37 -7.30
C ARG A 133 5.82 -13.92 -7.42
#